data_18b7f458fd3bdedfca6b3e336db8694d
#
_entry.id   18b7f458fd3bdedfca6b3e336db8694d
#
_cell.length_a   1.000
_cell.length_b   1.000
_cell.length_c   1.000
_cell.angle_alpha   90.00
_cell.angle_beta   90.00
_cell.angle_gamma   90.00
#
_symmetry.space_group_name_H-M   'P 1'
#
loop_
_entity.id
_entity.type
_entity.pdbx_description
1 polymer ?
#
loop_
_entity_poly.entity_id
_entity_poly.type
_entity_poly.pdbx_seq_one_letter_code
_entity_poly.pdbx_strand_id
1 'polypeptide(L)'
;MPSTLLRNAYALYALQLANYIIPLLTLPFLVRSLGAEAFGWLAWSAAVNFYFVLLVDAGMNTHAAKELAKLDPQNKAENRHAAGAVVVHVTALKWLLLFASALVMLTCTALITSWHAQWPLFAWCFMTVVGSAVFPTWLFQGLQIMHNTLFFGLAGRVLATCGIFLLVDGPQDLLWAAALQSSATFLSGLMALPTILALPCLAWSRPHWAGICDVARKSRHLAITDYTLTALANSTVFLMGMVYSKEVVGMYAAIEKTIRAAASMFSPLIQAAQPRWVQAWHRQGQIFQPQRLHSWTVVFLLLALVGAVTAHAFAEWGLALLFNEATASHADWAKILSFWLPFNVANAMLSAWWWVASGREKQLAKRVLPGAVLQATVFAWALNTTHTELALWAWVTCEAFMTLMLTHRSGLLSKQHG
;
A
#
# COMPACT_ATOMS: atom_id res chain seq x y z
N MET A 1 -10.09 -16.68 -27.27
CA MET A 1 -10.31 -16.19 -25.89
C MET A 1 -9.24 -16.61 -24.86
N PRO A 2 -8.59 -17.79 -24.89
CA PRO A 2 -7.51 -18.09 -23.91
C PRO A 2 -6.24 -17.22 -24.06
N SER A 3 -5.91 -16.75 -25.25
CA SER A 3 -4.72 -15.93 -25.50
C SER A 3 -4.76 -14.53 -24.89
N THR A 4 -5.93 -13.92 -24.79
CA THR A 4 -6.11 -12.58 -24.16
C THR A 4 -6.03 -12.65 -22.64
N LEU A 5 -6.57 -13.68 -22.03
CA LEU A 5 -6.48 -13.94 -20.59
C LEU A 5 -5.03 -14.22 -20.15
N LEU A 6 -4.30 -15.03 -20.89
CA LEU A 6 -2.88 -15.29 -20.65
C LEU A 6 -2.03 -14.02 -20.81
N ARG A 7 -2.25 -13.23 -21.87
CA ARG A 7 -1.55 -11.97 -22.09
C ARG A 7 -1.80 -10.96 -20.98
N ASN A 8 -3.05 -10.86 -20.51
CA ASN A 8 -3.40 -9.99 -19.39
C ASN A 8 -2.78 -10.49 -18.08
N ALA A 9 -2.73 -11.79 -17.84
CA ALA A 9 -2.07 -12.37 -16.68
C ALA A 9 -0.55 -12.07 -16.70
N TYR A 10 0.14 -12.29 -17.81
CA TYR A 10 1.57 -11.96 -17.94
C TYR A 10 1.83 -10.46 -17.73
N ALA A 11 0.99 -9.60 -18.30
CA ALA A 11 1.11 -8.16 -18.09
C ALA A 11 0.94 -7.79 -16.61
N LEU A 12 -0.05 -8.36 -15.91
CA LEU A 12 -0.25 -8.15 -14.47
C LEU A 12 0.94 -8.62 -13.65
N TYR A 13 1.50 -9.80 -13.96
CA TYR A 13 2.69 -10.31 -13.28
C TYR A 13 3.92 -9.43 -13.53
N ALA A 14 4.15 -9.01 -14.78
CA ALA A 14 5.26 -8.12 -15.11
C ALA A 14 5.18 -6.78 -14.37
N LEU A 15 3.97 -6.20 -14.26
CA LEU A 15 3.78 -4.99 -13.47
C LEU A 15 4.04 -5.24 -11.99
N GLN A 16 3.48 -6.31 -11.46
CA GLN A 16 3.63 -6.62 -10.04
C GLN A 16 5.12 -6.82 -9.70
N LEU A 17 5.85 -7.49 -10.59
CA LEU A 17 7.30 -7.64 -10.48
C LEU A 17 8.03 -6.28 -10.53
N ALA A 18 7.68 -5.42 -11.48
CA ALA A 18 8.24 -4.08 -11.59
C ALA A 18 7.91 -3.20 -10.37
N ASN A 19 6.71 -3.35 -9.80
CA ASN A 19 6.30 -2.67 -8.59
C ASN A 19 7.14 -3.04 -7.35
N TYR A 20 7.79 -4.20 -7.36
CA TYR A 20 8.70 -4.64 -6.30
C TYR A 20 10.17 -4.37 -6.63
N ILE A 21 10.58 -4.62 -7.88
CA ILE A 21 11.99 -4.46 -8.30
C ILE A 21 12.40 -2.98 -8.27
N ILE A 22 11.56 -2.09 -8.81
CA ILE A 22 11.90 -0.66 -8.90
C ILE A 22 12.17 -0.06 -7.52
N PRO A 23 11.30 -0.20 -6.50
CA PRO A 23 11.59 0.28 -5.15
C PRO A 23 12.80 -0.41 -4.51
N LEU A 24 13.01 -1.70 -4.79
CA LEU A 24 14.14 -2.47 -4.25
C LEU A 24 15.48 -1.98 -4.80
N LEU A 25 15.52 -1.46 -6.03
CA LEU A 25 16.71 -0.86 -6.62
C LEU A 25 16.92 0.60 -6.17
N THR A 26 15.82 1.38 -6.12
CA THR A 26 15.90 2.80 -5.76
C THR A 26 16.16 3.03 -4.28
N LEU A 27 15.67 2.14 -3.40
CA LEU A 27 15.82 2.30 -1.96
C LEU A 27 17.30 2.27 -1.52
N PRO A 28 18.12 1.27 -1.88
CA PRO A 28 19.54 1.28 -1.53
C PRO A 28 20.29 2.46 -2.11
N PHE A 29 19.99 2.83 -3.35
CA PHE A 29 20.60 3.98 -3.99
C PHE A 29 20.30 5.28 -3.22
N LEU A 30 19.03 5.55 -2.90
CA LEU A 30 18.66 6.75 -2.15
C LEU A 30 19.28 6.79 -0.75
N VAL A 31 19.33 5.66 -0.04
CA VAL A 31 19.93 5.61 1.30
C VAL A 31 21.43 5.87 1.24
N ARG A 32 22.12 5.34 0.22
CA ARG A 32 23.57 5.56 0.03
C ARG A 32 23.89 6.99 -0.40
N SER A 33 23.14 7.54 -1.36
CA SER A 33 23.39 8.88 -1.90
C SER A 33 23.01 9.98 -0.90
N LEU A 34 21.80 9.88 -0.31
CA LEU A 34 21.29 10.92 0.59
C LEU A 34 21.87 10.83 2.01
N GLY A 35 22.26 9.64 2.45
CA GLY A 35 22.58 9.36 3.85
C GLY A 35 21.32 9.21 4.73
N ALA A 36 21.52 8.77 5.98
CA ALA A 36 20.43 8.39 6.88
C ALA A 36 19.51 9.56 7.24
N GLU A 37 20.06 10.74 7.51
CA GLU A 37 19.27 11.90 7.94
C GLU A 37 18.38 12.45 6.80
N ALA A 38 18.96 12.72 5.62
CA ALA A 38 18.19 13.25 4.50
C ALA A 38 17.16 12.22 4.00
N PHE A 39 17.54 10.93 3.96
CA PHE A 39 16.59 9.87 3.67
C PHE A 39 15.48 9.76 4.73
N GLY A 40 15.78 9.99 6.00
CA GLY A 40 14.81 10.04 7.08
C GLY A 40 13.79 11.17 6.91
N TRP A 41 14.22 12.35 6.51
CA TRP A 41 13.35 13.45 6.14
C TRP A 41 12.43 13.08 4.97
N LEU A 42 12.99 12.47 3.92
CA LEU A 42 12.24 12.00 2.76
C LEU A 42 11.19 10.96 3.15
N ALA A 43 11.58 9.94 3.90
CA ALA A 43 10.71 8.86 4.34
C ALA A 43 9.57 9.36 5.23
N TRP A 44 9.89 10.26 6.17
CA TRP A 44 8.88 10.85 7.06
C TRP A 44 7.91 11.76 6.32
N SER A 45 8.41 12.64 5.46
CA SER A 45 7.56 13.51 4.63
C SER A 45 6.64 12.70 3.73
N ALA A 46 7.14 11.59 3.16
CA ALA A 46 6.32 10.67 2.38
C ALA A 46 5.26 9.98 3.26
N ALA A 47 5.59 9.59 4.49
CA ALA A 47 4.65 8.99 5.44
C ALA A 47 3.53 9.98 5.84
N VAL A 48 3.86 11.25 6.05
CA VAL A 48 2.85 12.32 6.28
C VAL A 48 1.93 12.46 5.07
N ASN A 49 2.50 12.58 3.88
CA ASN A 49 1.71 12.77 2.65
C ASN A 49 0.84 11.55 2.31
N PHE A 50 1.23 10.34 2.76
CA PHE A 50 0.43 9.14 2.59
C PHE A 50 -0.96 9.25 3.25
N TYR A 51 -1.09 9.92 4.39
CA TYR A 51 -2.40 10.16 5.02
C TYR A 51 -3.28 11.09 4.18
N PHE A 52 -2.70 12.07 3.50
CA PHE A 52 -3.45 12.90 2.55
C PHE A 52 -3.85 12.12 1.29
N VAL A 53 -3.03 11.19 0.82
CA VAL A 53 -3.43 10.26 -0.26
C VAL A 53 -4.65 9.45 0.16
N LEU A 54 -4.65 8.89 1.37
CA LEU A 54 -5.81 8.14 1.89
C LEU A 54 -7.06 9.02 1.99
N LEU A 55 -6.91 10.29 2.39
CA LEU A 55 -8.02 11.24 2.47
C LEU A 55 -8.60 11.54 1.09
N VAL A 56 -7.75 11.76 0.09
CA VAL A 56 -8.19 12.02 -1.31
C VAL A 56 -8.82 10.79 -1.93
N ASP A 57 -8.33 9.59 -1.61
CA ASP A 57 -8.91 8.35 -2.12
C ASP A 57 -10.24 7.99 -1.43
N ALA A 58 -10.38 8.21 -0.14
CA ALA A 58 -11.61 8.10 0.65
C ALA A 58 -12.55 6.94 0.23
N GLY A 59 -12.00 5.75 -0.06
CA GLY A 59 -12.78 4.58 -0.51
C GLY A 59 -13.42 4.71 -1.90
N MET A 60 -13.20 5.84 -2.58
CA MET A 60 -13.80 6.13 -3.89
C MET A 60 -13.27 5.22 -4.99
N ASN A 61 -12.02 4.81 -4.92
CA ASN A 61 -11.42 3.91 -5.91
C ASN A 61 -12.21 2.60 -6.00
N THR A 62 -12.50 1.98 -4.87
CA THR A 62 -13.27 0.73 -4.80
C THR A 62 -14.73 0.93 -5.20
N HIS A 63 -15.37 2.02 -4.70
CA HIS A 63 -16.76 2.32 -5.02
C HIS A 63 -16.95 2.59 -6.52
N ALA A 64 -16.16 3.48 -7.09
CA ALA A 64 -16.27 3.89 -8.49
C ALA A 64 -15.97 2.73 -9.47
N ALA A 65 -14.96 1.90 -9.18
CA ALA A 65 -14.66 0.72 -9.98
C ALA A 65 -15.84 -0.26 -10.00
N LYS A 66 -16.48 -0.51 -8.83
CA LYS A 66 -17.67 -1.37 -8.73
C LYS A 66 -18.86 -0.80 -9.50
N GLU A 67 -19.13 0.50 -9.42
CA GLU A 67 -20.26 1.12 -10.14
C GLU A 67 -20.02 1.09 -11.66
N LEU A 68 -18.82 1.40 -12.15
CA LEU A 68 -18.51 1.29 -13.58
C LEU A 68 -18.62 -0.15 -14.10
N ALA A 69 -18.15 -1.12 -13.32
CA ALA A 69 -18.27 -2.53 -13.71
C ALA A 69 -19.72 -2.99 -13.81
N LYS A 70 -20.64 -2.51 -12.92
CA LYS A 70 -22.07 -2.79 -13.00
C LYS A 70 -22.75 -2.18 -14.22
N LEU A 71 -22.36 -0.94 -14.58
CA LEU A 71 -22.91 -0.23 -15.72
C LEU A 71 -22.49 -0.87 -17.05
N ASP A 72 -21.31 -1.47 -17.11
CA ASP A 72 -20.75 -2.11 -18.31
C ASP A 72 -20.86 -1.22 -19.58
N PRO A 73 -20.31 0.00 -19.58
CA PRO A 73 -20.56 0.99 -20.64
C PRO A 73 -19.88 0.64 -21.97
N GLN A 74 -18.96 -0.34 -21.97
CA GLN A 74 -18.32 -0.86 -23.19
C GLN A 74 -19.29 -1.70 -24.01
N ASN A 75 -20.10 -2.53 -23.36
CA ASN A 75 -21.06 -3.41 -24.01
C ASN A 75 -22.46 -2.78 -24.09
N LYS A 76 -22.81 -1.86 -23.19
CA LYS A 76 -24.12 -1.20 -23.10
C LYS A 76 -24.00 0.29 -23.40
N ALA A 77 -24.22 0.69 -24.66
CA ALA A 77 -24.10 2.07 -25.09
C ALA A 77 -25.06 3.03 -24.36
N GLU A 78 -26.21 2.55 -23.90
CA GLU A 78 -27.19 3.30 -23.11
C GLU A 78 -26.64 3.78 -21.76
N ASN A 79 -25.64 3.08 -21.21
CA ASN A 79 -25.06 3.39 -19.91
C ASN A 79 -23.89 4.40 -19.98
N ARG A 80 -23.51 4.87 -21.17
CA ARG A 80 -22.36 5.80 -21.35
C ARG A 80 -22.53 7.11 -20.58
N HIS A 81 -23.73 7.67 -20.53
CA HIS A 81 -24.01 8.87 -19.76
C HIS A 81 -23.91 8.67 -18.27
N ALA A 82 -24.46 7.54 -17.76
CA ALA A 82 -24.35 7.19 -16.35
C ALA A 82 -22.90 6.94 -15.94
N ALA A 83 -22.12 6.25 -16.77
CA ALA A 83 -20.71 6.01 -16.54
C ALA A 83 -19.91 7.32 -16.56
N GLY A 84 -20.16 8.21 -17.53
CA GLY A 84 -19.55 9.53 -17.59
C GLY A 84 -19.84 10.37 -16.34
N ALA A 85 -21.10 10.34 -15.86
CA ALA A 85 -21.48 11.01 -14.61
C ALA A 85 -20.73 10.49 -13.40
N VAL A 86 -20.56 9.16 -13.25
CA VAL A 86 -19.74 8.56 -12.18
C VAL A 86 -18.32 9.10 -12.24
N VAL A 87 -17.70 9.09 -13.43
CA VAL A 87 -16.32 9.57 -13.60
C VAL A 87 -16.18 11.03 -13.20
N VAL A 88 -17.07 11.88 -13.67
CA VAL A 88 -17.02 13.31 -13.41
C VAL A 88 -17.23 13.64 -11.93
N HIS A 89 -18.23 13.02 -11.27
CA HIS A 89 -18.52 13.30 -9.86
C HIS A 89 -17.42 12.78 -8.93
N VAL A 90 -16.87 11.58 -9.20
CA VAL A 90 -15.73 11.03 -8.43
C VAL A 90 -14.50 11.91 -8.59
N THR A 91 -14.17 12.31 -9.81
CA THR A 91 -13.04 13.20 -10.08
C THR A 91 -13.23 14.56 -9.40
N ALA A 92 -14.42 15.15 -9.49
CA ALA A 92 -14.73 16.42 -8.83
C ALA A 92 -14.58 16.32 -7.30
N LEU A 93 -15.05 15.25 -6.68
CA LEU A 93 -14.88 15.03 -5.23
C LEU A 93 -13.41 14.86 -4.86
N LYS A 94 -12.62 14.12 -5.65
CA LYS A 94 -11.17 13.98 -5.42
C LYS A 94 -10.45 15.33 -5.50
N TRP A 95 -10.80 16.20 -6.44
CA TRP A 95 -10.24 17.55 -6.52
C TRP A 95 -10.62 18.42 -5.32
N LEU A 96 -11.86 18.33 -4.82
CA LEU A 96 -12.28 19.02 -3.60
C LEU A 96 -11.49 18.55 -2.37
N LEU A 97 -11.32 17.22 -2.22
CA LEU A 97 -10.54 16.67 -1.12
C LEU A 97 -9.04 16.98 -1.27
N LEU A 98 -8.52 17.02 -2.48
CA LEU A 98 -7.14 17.46 -2.76
C LEU A 98 -6.93 18.91 -2.32
N PHE A 99 -7.85 19.80 -2.67
CA PHE A 99 -7.80 21.20 -2.26
C PHE A 99 -7.87 21.35 -0.74
N ALA A 100 -8.78 20.64 -0.08
CA ALA A 100 -8.87 20.61 1.37
C ALA A 100 -7.57 20.06 2.01
N SER A 101 -7.01 19.00 1.46
CA SER A 101 -5.73 18.43 1.90
C SER A 101 -4.57 19.40 1.74
N ALA A 102 -4.52 20.14 0.63
CA ALA A 102 -3.51 21.17 0.40
C ALA A 102 -3.62 22.30 1.43
N LEU A 103 -4.85 22.72 1.76
CA LEU A 103 -5.08 23.74 2.78
C LEU A 103 -4.62 23.29 4.17
N VAL A 104 -4.94 22.06 4.55
CA VAL A 104 -4.47 21.46 5.82
C VAL A 104 -2.95 21.37 5.83
N MET A 105 -2.33 20.90 4.74
CA MET A 105 -0.88 20.80 4.62
C MET A 105 -0.20 22.17 4.76
N LEU A 106 -0.70 23.20 4.06
CA LEU A 106 -0.20 24.57 4.18
C LEU A 106 -0.34 25.09 5.61
N THR A 107 -1.47 24.83 6.26
CA THR A 107 -1.68 25.23 7.65
C THR A 107 -0.71 24.54 8.61
N CYS A 108 -0.51 23.22 8.45
CA CYS A 108 0.44 22.46 9.24
C CYS A 108 1.88 22.95 9.03
N THR A 109 2.29 23.21 7.79
CA THR A 109 3.63 23.74 7.49
C THR A 109 3.83 25.17 7.97
N ALA A 110 2.78 25.98 8.10
CA ALA A 110 2.85 27.33 8.65
C ALA A 110 2.92 27.34 10.19
N LEU A 111 2.22 26.43 10.86
CA LEU A 111 2.08 26.40 12.33
C LEU A 111 3.16 25.58 13.02
N ILE A 112 3.65 24.51 12.40
CA ILE A 112 4.63 23.61 13.00
C ILE A 112 6.04 24.04 12.57
N THR A 113 6.84 24.56 13.49
CA THR A 113 8.16 25.12 13.24
C THR A 113 9.11 24.14 12.49
N SER A 114 9.09 22.85 12.86
CA SER A 114 9.90 21.83 12.20
C SER A 114 9.46 21.55 10.76
N TRP A 115 8.19 21.70 10.43
CA TRP A 115 7.64 21.56 9.08
C TRP A 115 7.91 22.83 8.27
N HIS A 116 7.84 23.99 8.91
CA HIS A 116 8.14 25.26 8.26
C HIS A 116 9.57 25.30 7.70
N ALA A 117 10.54 24.82 8.47
CA ALA A 117 11.93 24.76 8.02
C ALA A 117 12.12 23.85 6.77
N GLN A 118 11.29 22.85 6.58
CA GLN A 118 11.36 21.86 5.52
C GLN A 118 10.16 21.93 4.55
N TRP A 119 9.48 23.09 4.47
CA TRP A 119 8.28 23.24 3.63
C TRP A 119 8.48 22.83 2.16
N PRO A 120 9.65 23.07 1.51
CA PRO A 120 9.80 22.65 0.12
C PRO A 120 9.78 21.14 -0.05
N LEU A 121 10.34 20.40 0.93
CA LEU A 121 10.31 18.93 0.94
C LEU A 121 8.88 18.39 1.02
N PHE A 122 8.10 18.92 1.96
CA PHE A 122 6.69 18.54 2.10
C PHE A 122 5.86 18.89 0.86
N ALA A 123 6.12 20.06 0.25
CA ALA A 123 5.45 20.49 -0.97
C ALA A 123 5.76 19.54 -2.15
N TRP A 124 7.02 19.14 -2.34
CA TRP A 124 7.37 18.16 -3.36
C TRP A 124 6.79 16.78 -3.07
N CYS A 125 6.83 16.30 -1.83
CA CYS A 125 6.20 15.05 -1.46
C CYS A 125 4.67 15.06 -1.67
N PHE A 126 4.03 16.24 -1.60
CA PHE A 126 2.60 16.40 -1.85
C PHE A 126 2.21 16.10 -3.32
N MET A 127 3.17 16.10 -4.25
CA MET A 127 2.93 15.64 -5.63
C MET A 127 2.39 14.20 -5.69
N THR A 128 2.69 13.36 -4.70
CA THR A 128 2.07 12.03 -4.60
C THR A 128 0.55 12.12 -4.39
N VAL A 129 0.11 13.10 -3.59
CA VAL A 129 -1.32 13.34 -3.32
C VAL A 129 -2.02 13.86 -4.58
N VAL A 130 -1.37 14.82 -5.28
CA VAL A 130 -1.85 15.29 -6.60
C VAL A 130 -1.94 14.13 -7.59
N GLY A 131 -0.91 13.29 -7.65
CA GLY A 131 -0.86 12.12 -8.51
C GLY A 131 -2.01 11.13 -8.25
N SER A 132 -2.41 10.92 -6.98
CA SER A 132 -3.53 10.03 -6.63
C SER A 132 -4.89 10.56 -7.11
N ALA A 133 -5.03 11.87 -7.24
CA ALA A 133 -6.23 12.50 -7.82
C ALA A 133 -6.23 12.44 -9.36
N VAL A 134 -5.06 12.59 -9.99
CA VAL A 134 -4.91 12.69 -11.46
C VAL A 134 -4.89 11.32 -12.14
N PHE A 135 -4.31 10.29 -11.51
CA PHE A 135 -4.21 8.94 -12.08
C PHE A 135 -5.38 8.05 -11.66
N PRO A 136 -6.44 7.89 -12.48
CA PRO A 136 -7.66 7.18 -12.09
C PRO A 136 -7.52 5.67 -12.33
N THR A 137 -6.74 4.97 -11.51
CA THR A 137 -6.59 3.50 -11.57
C THR A 137 -7.93 2.77 -11.49
N TRP A 138 -8.86 3.29 -10.68
CA TRP A 138 -10.22 2.79 -10.52
C TRP A 138 -11.05 2.81 -11.81
N LEU A 139 -10.81 3.81 -12.70
CA LEU A 139 -11.48 3.90 -14.00
C LEU A 139 -11.09 2.72 -14.89
N PHE A 140 -9.80 2.46 -15.02
CA PHE A 140 -9.29 1.36 -15.81
C PHE A 140 -9.68 -0.01 -15.24
N GLN A 141 -9.76 -0.12 -13.91
CA GLN A 141 -10.26 -1.31 -13.22
C GLN A 141 -11.74 -1.55 -13.50
N GLY A 142 -12.57 -0.52 -13.36
CA GLY A 142 -14.00 -0.59 -13.59
C GLY A 142 -14.36 -0.89 -15.04
N LEU A 143 -13.57 -0.37 -15.99
CA LEU A 143 -13.72 -0.66 -17.41
C LEU A 143 -13.00 -1.95 -17.86
N GLN A 144 -12.34 -2.68 -16.95
CA GLN A 144 -11.59 -3.91 -17.24
C GLN A 144 -10.46 -3.75 -18.28
N ILE A 145 -9.92 -2.54 -18.44
CA ILE A 145 -8.79 -2.22 -19.33
C ILE A 145 -7.50 -2.04 -18.51
N MET A 146 -7.19 -3.05 -17.70
CA MET A 146 -6.09 -2.98 -16.73
C MET A 146 -4.70 -2.81 -17.35
N HIS A 147 -4.51 -3.19 -18.62
CA HIS A 147 -3.26 -2.96 -19.34
C HIS A 147 -2.86 -1.48 -19.41
N ASN A 148 -3.83 -0.56 -19.44
CA ASN A 148 -3.57 0.88 -19.41
C ASN A 148 -3.01 1.34 -18.06
N THR A 149 -3.57 0.82 -16.96
CA THR A 149 -3.01 1.06 -15.61
C THR A 149 -1.56 0.60 -15.53
N LEU A 150 -1.27 -0.57 -16.13
CA LEU A 150 0.07 -1.14 -16.20
C LEU A 150 1.02 -0.23 -16.94
N PHE A 151 0.67 0.08 -18.19
CA PHE A 151 1.54 0.83 -19.08
C PHE A 151 1.86 2.22 -18.51
N PHE A 152 0.84 3.00 -18.16
CA PHE A 152 1.06 4.36 -17.65
C PHE A 152 1.69 4.36 -16.26
N GLY A 153 1.26 3.45 -15.38
CA GLY A 153 1.82 3.34 -14.03
C GLY A 153 3.30 2.95 -14.03
N LEU A 154 3.69 2.03 -14.92
CA LEU A 154 5.08 1.63 -15.09
C LEU A 154 5.90 2.73 -15.76
N ALA A 155 5.38 3.34 -16.82
CA ALA A 155 6.09 4.41 -17.54
C ALA A 155 6.43 5.59 -16.61
N GLY A 156 5.45 6.08 -15.82
CA GLY A 156 5.69 7.16 -14.87
C GLY A 156 6.73 6.80 -13.80
N ARG A 157 6.70 5.55 -13.29
CA ARG A 157 7.71 5.08 -12.34
C ARG A 157 9.09 4.95 -12.94
N VAL A 158 9.22 4.37 -14.12
CA VAL A 158 10.51 4.22 -14.80
C VAL A 158 11.12 5.60 -15.06
N LEU A 159 10.33 6.56 -15.56
CA LEU A 159 10.81 7.93 -15.77
C LEU A 159 11.30 8.58 -14.48
N ALA A 160 10.51 8.48 -13.41
CA ALA A 160 10.89 9.02 -12.11
C ALA A 160 12.16 8.35 -11.56
N THR A 161 12.26 7.03 -11.70
CA THR A 161 13.42 6.25 -11.25
C THR A 161 14.68 6.58 -12.06
N CYS A 162 14.58 6.69 -13.39
CA CYS A 162 15.68 7.14 -14.22
C CYS A 162 16.16 8.54 -13.81
N GLY A 163 15.19 9.44 -13.54
CA GLY A 163 15.52 10.78 -13.02
C GLY A 163 16.27 10.73 -11.68
N ILE A 164 15.86 9.86 -10.76
CA ILE A 164 16.56 9.68 -9.47
C ILE A 164 18.00 9.24 -9.69
N PHE A 165 18.27 8.23 -10.53
CA PHE A 165 19.63 7.76 -10.81
C PHE A 165 20.50 8.78 -11.55
N LEU A 166 19.89 9.75 -12.27
CA LEU A 166 20.61 10.75 -13.06
C LEU A 166 20.87 12.06 -12.30
N LEU A 167 20.02 12.41 -11.33
CA LEU A 167 20.00 13.74 -10.71
C LEU A 167 20.24 13.74 -9.21
N VAL A 168 20.38 12.58 -8.57
CA VAL A 168 20.58 12.48 -7.12
C VAL A 168 21.96 11.91 -6.86
N ASP A 169 22.91 12.77 -6.52
CA ASP A 169 24.28 12.40 -6.24
C ASP A 169 24.65 12.48 -4.75
N GLY A 170 23.95 13.31 -3.98
CA GLY A 170 24.29 13.54 -2.58
C GLY A 170 23.13 14.07 -1.71
N PRO A 171 23.41 14.32 -0.42
CA PRO A 171 22.41 14.82 0.55
C PRO A 171 21.78 16.15 0.14
N GLN A 172 22.49 17.01 -0.61
CA GLN A 172 22.00 18.28 -1.14
C GLN A 172 20.84 18.10 -2.13
N ASP A 173 20.73 16.93 -2.75
CA ASP A 173 19.72 16.62 -3.78
C ASP A 173 18.43 16.04 -3.21
N LEU A 174 18.21 16.20 -1.89
CA LEU A 174 17.02 15.74 -1.18
C LEU A 174 15.71 16.21 -1.87
N LEU A 175 15.66 17.46 -2.33
CA LEU A 175 14.47 18.00 -2.99
C LEU A 175 14.24 17.38 -4.37
N TRP A 176 15.32 17.07 -5.12
CA TRP A 176 15.21 16.34 -6.38
C TRP A 176 14.71 14.91 -6.16
N ALA A 177 15.26 14.23 -5.14
CA ALA A 177 14.79 12.89 -4.77
C ALA A 177 13.30 12.89 -4.40
N ALA A 178 12.85 13.88 -3.61
CA ALA A 178 11.45 14.06 -3.23
C ALA A 178 10.56 14.34 -4.45
N ALA A 179 10.97 15.29 -5.30
CA ALA A 179 10.22 15.68 -6.49
C ALA A 179 10.04 14.50 -7.46
N LEU A 180 11.12 13.79 -7.77
CA LEU A 180 11.12 12.68 -8.71
C LEU A 180 10.32 11.49 -8.16
N GLN A 181 10.59 11.06 -6.92
CA GLN A 181 9.89 9.95 -6.31
C GLN A 181 8.37 10.21 -6.22
N SER A 182 7.98 11.43 -5.83
CA SER A 182 6.58 11.80 -5.63
C SER A 182 5.84 12.08 -6.94
N SER A 183 6.54 12.49 -7.99
CA SER A 183 5.94 12.76 -9.30
C SER A 183 5.60 11.51 -10.11
N ALA A 184 6.08 10.32 -9.74
CA ALA A 184 5.86 9.10 -10.49
C ALA A 184 4.39 8.85 -10.83
N THR A 185 3.49 8.96 -9.84
CA THR A 185 2.05 8.76 -10.03
C THR A 185 1.41 9.92 -10.81
N PHE A 186 1.88 11.14 -10.60
CA PHE A 186 1.42 12.31 -11.35
C PHE A 186 1.77 12.20 -12.83
N LEU A 187 2.99 11.82 -13.17
CA LEU A 187 3.43 11.56 -14.54
C LEU A 187 2.58 10.44 -15.19
N SER A 188 2.31 9.37 -14.45
CA SER A 188 1.41 8.29 -14.91
C SER A 188 0.04 8.85 -15.29
N GLY A 189 -0.52 9.75 -14.47
CA GLY A 189 -1.82 10.39 -14.72
C GLY A 189 -1.81 11.30 -15.93
N LEU A 190 -0.77 12.14 -16.08
CA LEU A 190 -0.62 13.01 -17.26
C LEU A 190 -0.52 12.21 -18.56
N MET A 191 0.27 11.13 -18.56
CA MET A 191 0.40 10.26 -19.73
C MET A 191 -0.90 9.52 -20.06
N ALA A 192 -1.71 9.20 -19.06
CA ALA A 192 -3.00 8.53 -19.23
C ALA A 192 -4.10 9.47 -19.73
N LEU A 193 -3.97 10.79 -19.52
CA LEU A 193 -5.03 11.78 -19.76
C LEU A 193 -5.57 11.76 -21.20
N PRO A 194 -4.73 11.74 -22.26
CA PRO A 194 -5.24 11.67 -23.64
C PRO A 194 -6.08 10.42 -23.89
N THR A 195 -5.66 9.27 -23.35
CA THR A 195 -6.39 8.01 -23.47
C THR A 195 -7.73 8.08 -22.73
N ILE A 196 -7.78 8.69 -21.55
CA ILE A 196 -9.01 8.84 -20.76
C ILE A 196 -10.02 9.73 -21.49
N LEU A 197 -9.58 10.86 -22.05
CA LEU A 197 -10.43 11.80 -22.77
C LEU A 197 -10.97 11.19 -24.07
N ALA A 198 -10.23 10.27 -24.70
CA ALA A 198 -10.60 9.60 -25.94
C ALA A 198 -11.48 8.35 -25.72
N LEU A 199 -11.86 7.99 -24.48
CA LEU A 199 -12.65 6.78 -24.21
C LEU A 199 -14.07 6.91 -24.81
N PRO A 200 -14.44 6.10 -25.83
CA PRO A 200 -15.73 6.21 -26.52
C PRO A 200 -16.90 5.67 -25.67
N CYS A 201 -16.60 4.94 -24.62
CA CYS A 201 -17.60 4.36 -23.70
C CYS A 201 -18.08 5.36 -22.62
N LEU A 202 -17.56 6.59 -22.59
CA LEU A 202 -17.92 7.62 -21.64
C LEU A 202 -18.55 8.82 -22.36
N ALA A 203 -19.72 9.25 -21.90
CA ALA A 203 -20.32 10.51 -22.32
C ALA A 203 -20.11 11.54 -21.21
N TRP A 204 -19.25 12.53 -21.50
CA TRP A 204 -18.86 13.54 -20.52
C TRP A 204 -20.04 14.47 -20.18
N SER A 205 -20.24 14.71 -18.88
CA SER A 205 -21.26 15.60 -18.35
C SER A 205 -20.63 16.66 -17.44
N ARG A 206 -21.40 17.70 -17.08
CA ARG A 206 -20.92 18.66 -16.08
C ARG A 206 -21.14 18.12 -14.66
N PRO A 207 -20.19 18.33 -13.73
CA PRO A 207 -20.38 17.94 -12.34
C PRO A 207 -21.52 18.76 -11.73
N HIS A 208 -22.37 18.14 -10.92
CA HIS A 208 -23.39 18.82 -10.14
C HIS A 208 -23.29 18.39 -8.67
N TRP A 209 -23.59 19.32 -7.77
CA TRP A 209 -23.34 19.15 -6.35
C TRP A 209 -24.06 17.93 -5.74
N ALA A 210 -25.30 17.69 -6.14
CA ALA A 210 -26.06 16.51 -5.65
C ALA A 210 -25.37 15.18 -6.00
N GLY A 211 -24.79 15.06 -7.21
CA GLY A 211 -24.03 13.88 -7.62
C GLY A 211 -22.73 13.70 -6.83
N ILE A 212 -22.03 14.80 -6.55
CA ILE A 212 -20.81 14.76 -5.70
C ILE A 212 -21.15 14.29 -4.29
N CYS A 213 -22.23 14.85 -3.68
CA CYS A 213 -22.69 14.44 -2.36
C CYS A 213 -23.17 12.97 -2.32
N ASP A 214 -23.78 12.48 -3.40
CA ASP A 214 -24.21 11.07 -3.50
C ASP A 214 -22.99 10.12 -3.50
N VAL A 215 -21.96 10.43 -4.28
CA VAL A 215 -20.70 9.69 -4.27
C VAL A 215 -20.07 9.70 -2.88
N ALA A 216 -19.96 10.84 -2.22
CA ALA A 216 -19.41 10.96 -0.88
C ALA A 216 -20.18 10.12 0.14
N ARG A 217 -21.52 10.12 0.07
CA ARG A 217 -22.40 9.33 0.94
C ARG A 217 -22.23 7.83 0.72
N LYS A 218 -22.14 7.38 -0.54
CA LYS A 218 -22.00 5.96 -0.89
C LYS A 218 -20.62 5.41 -0.57
N SER A 219 -19.56 6.20 -0.73
CA SER A 219 -18.18 5.77 -0.45
C SER A 219 -17.80 5.81 1.04
N ARG A 220 -18.51 6.57 1.88
CA ARG A 220 -18.10 6.84 3.29
C ARG A 220 -17.82 5.61 4.14
N HIS A 221 -18.61 4.54 4.00
CA HIS A 221 -18.40 3.31 4.80
C HIS A 221 -17.13 2.57 4.38
N LEU A 222 -16.86 2.50 3.07
CA LEU A 222 -15.61 1.95 2.55
C LEU A 222 -14.43 2.85 2.94
N ALA A 223 -14.61 4.18 2.85
CA ALA A 223 -13.62 5.16 3.25
C ALA A 223 -13.16 4.96 4.70
N ILE A 224 -14.08 4.89 5.65
CA ILE A 224 -13.76 4.74 7.08
C ILE A 224 -13.00 3.43 7.33
N THR A 225 -13.44 2.32 6.74
CA THR A 225 -12.81 1.01 6.96
C THR A 225 -11.43 0.95 6.32
N ASP A 226 -11.32 1.28 5.03
CA ASP A 226 -10.06 1.23 4.30
C ASP A 226 -9.05 2.24 4.85
N TYR A 227 -9.52 3.47 5.19
CA TYR A 227 -8.69 4.51 5.78
C TYR A 227 -8.11 4.04 7.12
N THR A 228 -8.96 3.56 8.04
CA THR A 228 -8.51 3.18 9.37
C THR A 228 -7.50 2.04 9.33
N LEU A 229 -7.81 0.98 8.58
CA LEU A 229 -6.92 -0.19 8.49
C LEU A 229 -5.59 0.16 7.83
N THR A 230 -5.63 0.92 6.72
CA THR A 230 -4.44 1.26 5.96
C THR A 230 -3.59 2.32 6.68
N ALA A 231 -4.22 3.30 7.33
CA ALA A 231 -3.54 4.32 8.12
C ALA A 231 -2.80 3.70 9.31
N LEU A 232 -3.45 2.80 10.03
CA LEU A 232 -2.83 2.11 11.18
C LEU A 232 -1.68 1.20 10.75
N ALA A 233 -1.86 0.45 9.65
CA ALA A 233 -0.82 -0.44 9.12
C ALA A 233 0.45 0.31 8.65
N ASN A 234 0.35 1.58 8.30
CA ASN A 234 1.47 2.42 7.82
C ASN A 234 1.86 3.54 8.80
N SER A 235 1.47 3.42 10.08
CA SER A 235 1.70 4.48 11.07
C SER A 235 3.13 4.54 11.64
N THR A 236 3.94 3.49 11.50
CA THR A 236 5.26 3.36 12.15
C THR A 236 6.21 4.49 11.82
N VAL A 237 6.53 4.71 10.54
CA VAL A 237 7.47 5.77 10.11
C VAL A 237 6.93 7.15 10.48
N PHE A 238 5.60 7.35 10.38
CA PHE A 238 4.97 8.60 10.79
C PHE A 238 5.16 8.87 12.28
N LEU A 239 4.84 7.91 13.14
CA LEU A 239 4.96 8.03 14.60
C LEU A 239 6.42 8.16 15.03
N MET A 240 7.33 7.35 14.48
CA MET A 240 8.77 7.47 14.77
C MET A 240 9.31 8.85 14.40
N GLY A 241 8.88 9.41 13.28
CA GLY A 241 9.32 10.74 12.85
C GLY A 241 8.83 11.89 13.72
N MET A 242 7.82 11.66 14.59
CA MET A 242 7.38 12.63 15.59
C MET A 242 8.24 12.63 16.87
N VAL A 243 8.89 11.50 17.17
CA VAL A 243 9.58 11.27 18.45
C VAL A 243 11.11 11.25 18.30
N TYR A 244 11.61 10.58 17.24
CA TYR A 244 13.04 10.36 17.04
C TYR A 244 13.66 11.33 16.04
N SER A 245 15.01 11.40 16.05
CA SER A 245 15.80 12.13 15.04
C SER A 245 15.55 11.56 13.65
N LYS A 246 15.72 12.38 12.63
CA LYS A 246 15.50 11.94 11.24
C LYS A 246 16.52 10.90 10.78
N GLU A 247 17.70 10.90 11.36
CA GLU A 247 18.70 9.86 11.14
C GLU A 247 18.19 8.48 11.58
N VAL A 248 17.66 8.37 12.81
CA VAL A 248 17.04 7.15 13.34
C VAL A 248 15.85 6.71 12.47
N VAL A 249 15.00 7.65 12.08
CA VAL A 249 13.86 7.39 11.19
C VAL A 249 14.31 6.87 9.83
N GLY A 250 15.40 7.42 9.28
CA GLY A 250 15.95 7.00 8.00
C GLY A 250 16.47 5.57 8.03
N MET A 251 17.26 5.22 9.04
CA MET A 251 17.76 3.87 9.24
C MET A 251 16.60 2.87 9.42
N TYR A 252 15.66 3.22 10.30
CA TYR A 252 14.46 2.38 10.50
C TYR A 252 13.66 2.19 9.20
N ALA A 253 13.36 3.26 8.49
CA ALA A 253 12.57 3.19 7.25
C ALA A 253 13.27 2.38 6.16
N ALA A 254 14.61 2.42 6.07
CA ALA A 254 15.37 1.59 5.16
C ALA A 254 15.24 0.11 5.49
N ILE A 255 15.41 -0.25 6.76
CA ILE A 255 15.29 -1.63 7.25
C ILE A 255 13.85 -2.14 7.08
N GLU A 256 12.86 -1.36 7.55
CA GLU A 256 11.43 -1.73 7.44
C GLU A 256 11.02 -1.97 5.99
N LYS A 257 11.35 -1.05 5.07
CA LYS A 257 11.01 -1.19 3.65
C LYS A 257 11.65 -2.42 3.03
N THR A 258 12.86 -2.79 3.44
CA THR A 258 13.54 -4.00 2.96
C THR A 258 12.80 -5.27 3.41
N ILE A 259 12.44 -5.35 4.69
CA ILE A 259 11.69 -6.50 5.23
C ILE A 259 10.29 -6.58 4.62
N ARG A 260 9.60 -5.43 4.44
CA ARG A 260 8.30 -5.37 3.75
C ARG A 260 8.40 -5.78 2.27
N ALA A 261 9.48 -5.43 1.58
CA ALA A 261 9.71 -5.88 0.21
C ALA A 261 9.84 -7.41 0.14
N ALA A 262 10.56 -8.03 1.08
CA ALA A 262 10.65 -9.48 1.18
C ALA A 262 9.26 -10.12 1.45
N ALA A 263 8.46 -9.58 2.38
CA ALA A 263 7.09 -10.03 2.64
C ALA A 263 6.19 -9.90 1.40
N SER A 264 6.32 -8.83 0.65
CA SER A 264 5.49 -8.55 -0.53
C SER A 264 5.69 -9.54 -1.67
N MET A 265 6.83 -10.24 -1.72
CA MET A 265 7.07 -11.31 -2.71
C MET A 265 6.10 -12.49 -2.59
N PHE A 266 5.51 -12.69 -1.41
CA PHE A 266 4.48 -13.70 -1.20
C PHE A 266 3.10 -13.29 -1.74
N SER A 267 2.84 -12.00 -1.90
CA SER A 267 1.52 -11.47 -2.28
C SER A 267 1.00 -12.02 -3.63
N PRO A 268 1.79 -12.07 -4.74
CA PRO A 268 1.32 -12.64 -6.00
C PRO A 268 0.95 -14.11 -5.88
N LEU A 269 1.72 -14.86 -5.10
CA LEU A 269 1.50 -16.29 -4.90
C LEU A 269 0.21 -16.53 -4.09
N ILE A 270 -0.03 -15.73 -3.05
CA ILE A 270 -1.25 -15.77 -2.23
C ILE A 270 -2.47 -15.46 -3.11
N GLN A 271 -2.39 -14.43 -3.95
CA GLN A 271 -3.46 -14.04 -4.87
C GLN A 271 -3.72 -15.09 -5.95
N ALA A 272 -2.69 -15.71 -6.51
CA ALA A 272 -2.83 -16.77 -7.52
C ALA A 272 -3.53 -18.03 -6.96
N ALA A 273 -3.34 -18.33 -5.68
CA ALA A 273 -3.98 -19.47 -5.02
C ALA A 273 -5.44 -19.17 -4.61
N GLN A 274 -5.80 -17.91 -4.40
CA GLN A 274 -7.11 -17.49 -3.87
C GLN A 274 -8.33 -18.08 -4.62
N PRO A 275 -8.38 -18.11 -5.98
CA PRO A 275 -9.53 -18.68 -6.68
C PRO A 275 -9.77 -20.16 -6.38
N ARG A 276 -8.70 -20.93 -6.12
CA ARG A 276 -8.80 -22.35 -5.73
C ARG A 276 -9.44 -22.50 -4.36
N TRP A 277 -9.13 -21.61 -3.42
CA TRP A 277 -9.75 -21.57 -2.10
C TRP A 277 -11.22 -21.18 -2.17
N VAL A 278 -11.57 -20.18 -2.99
CA VAL A 278 -12.98 -19.79 -3.22
C VAL A 278 -13.77 -20.97 -3.78
N GLN A 279 -13.25 -21.66 -4.78
CA GLN A 279 -13.91 -22.86 -5.36
C GLN A 279 -14.05 -23.99 -4.33
N ALA A 280 -13.04 -24.21 -3.50
CA ALA A 280 -13.08 -25.24 -2.46
C ALA A 280 -14.17 -24.94 -1.41
N TRP A 281 -14.28 -23.68 -0.99
CA TRP A 281 -15.35 -23.24 -0.06
C TRP A 281 -16.74 -23.43 -0.66
N HIS A 282 -16.95 -23.12 -1.94
CA HIS A 282 -18.24 -23.27 -2.60
C HIS A 282 -18.63 -24.73 -2.87
N ARG A 283 -17.66 -25.62 -3.15
CA ARG A 283 -17.94 -27.04 -3.46
C ARG A 283 -18.22 -27.90 -2.24
N GLN A 284 -17.65 -27.59 -1.08
CA GLN A 284 -17.67 -28.47 0.11
C GLN A 284 -18.61 -27.95 1.21
N GLY A 285 -19.24 -26.79 1.05
CA GLY A 285 -20.12 -26.21 2.05
C GLY A 285 -19.42 -25.98 3.39
N GLN A 286 -20.13 -26.26 4.52
CA GLN A 286 -19.58 -26.07 5.85
C GLN A 286 -18.61 -27.20 6.31
N ILE A 287 -18.54 -28.31 5.56
CA ILE A 287 -17.68 -29.45 5.85
C ILE A 287 -16.40 -29.34 5.00
N PHE A 288 -15.64 -28.29 5.25
CA PHE A 288 -14.38 -28.10 4.56
C PHE A 288 -13.26 -28.86 5.29
N GLN A 289 -12.81 -29.99 4.71
CA GLN A 289 -11.59 -30.67 5.15
C GLN A 289 -10.43 -30.24 4.23
N PRO A 290 -9.55 -29.35 4.71
CA PRO A 290 -8.55 -28.71 3.86
C PRO A 290 -7.25 -29.51 3.67
N GLN A 291 -7.26 -30.84 3.75
CA GLN A 291 -6.02 -31.64 3.80
C GLN A 291 -5.00 -31.33 2.69
N ARG A 292 -5.43 -31.15 1.44
CA ARG A 292 -4.53 -30.77 0.32
C ARG A 292 -4.16 -29.29 0.30
N LEU A 293 -5.06 -28.41 0.72
CA LEU A 293 -4.81 -26.97 0.81
C LEU A 293 -3.95 -26.65 2.04
N HIS A 294 -4.02 -27.49 3.08
CA HIS A 294 -3.16 -27.39 4.27
C HIS A 294 -1.66 -27.52 3.90
N SER A 295 -1.33 -28.39 2.96
CA SER A 295 0.06 -28.54 2.48
C SER A 295 0.62 -27.21 1.89
N TRP A 296 -0.16 -26.50 1.09
CA TRP A 296 0.27 -25.21 0.54
C TRP A 296 0.46 -24.15 1.64
N THR A 297 -0.44 -24.11 2.63
CA THR A 297 -0.31 -23.20 3.78
C THR A 297 0.99 -23.47 4.53
N VAL A 298 1.28 -24.74 4.80
CA VAL A 298 2.53 -25.16 5.48
C VAL A 298 3.76 -24.78 4.65
N VAL A 299 3.76 -25.04 3.34
CA VAL A 299 4.89 -24.68 2.46
C VAL A 299 5.16 -23.18 2.47
N PHE A 300 4.12 -22.35 2.37
CA PHE A 300 4.28 -20.88 2.41
C PHE A 300 4.80 -20.38 3.75
N LEU A 301 4.31 -20.94 4.86
CA LEU A 301 4.80 -20.61 6.19
C LEU A 301 6.25 -21.06 6.40
N LEU A 302 6.62 -22.24 5.91
CA LEU A 302 8.01 -22.69 5.93
C LEU A 302 8.92 -21.79 5.11
N LEU A 303 8.49 -21.39 3.90
CA LEU A 303 9.24 -20.44 3.08
C LEU A 303 9.38 -19.07 3.76
N ALA A 304 8.33 -18.58 4.39
CA ALA A 304 8.38 -17.32 5.16
C ALA A 304 9.30 -17.44 6.37
N LEU A 305 9.29 -18.60 7.07
CA LEU A 305 10.19 -18.88 8.17
C LEU A 305 11.65 -18.97 7.72
N VAL A 306 11.92 -19.66 6.61
CA VAL A 306 13.26 -19.71 6.00
C VAL A 306 13.72 -18.31 5.63
N GLY A 307 12.84 -17.50 5.00
CA GLY A 307 13.12 -16.09 4.69
C GLY A 307 13.45 -15.26 5.95
N ALA A 308 12.69 -15.46 7.04
CA ALA A 308 12.94 -14.79 8.32
C ALA A 308 14.28 -15.22 8.95
N VAL A 309 14.59 -16.53 8.97
CA VAL A 309 15.87 -17.06 9.47
C VAL A 309 17.04 -16.53 8.62
N THR A 310 16.89 -16.50 7.30
CA THR A 310 17.91 -15.96 6.40
C THR A 310 18.11 -14.46 6.65
N ALA A 311 17.03 -13.68 6.74
CA ALA A 311 17.09 -12.26 7.03
C ALA A 311 17.72 -11.99 8.41
N HIS A 312 17.43 -12.83 9.42
CA HIS A 312 18.03 -12.74 10.74
C HIS A 312 19.53 -13.05 10.72
N ALA A 313 19.91 -14.19 10.10
CA ALA A 313 21.30 -14.66 10.07
C ALA A 313 22.23 -13.73 9.26
N PHE A 314 21.72 -13.18 8.18
CA PHE A 314 22.48 -12.32 7.27
C PHE A 314 22.14 -10.83 7.40
N ALA A 315 21.51 -10.40 8.51
CA ALA A 315 21.06 -9.02 8.71
C ALA A 315 22.19 -8.01 8.53
N GLU A 316 23.30 -8.19 9.22
CA GLU A 316 24.44 -7.26 9.19
C GLU A 316 25.09 -7.20 7.80
N TRP A 317 25.45 -8.37 7.26
CA TRP A 317 26.03 -8.48 5.92
C TRP A 317 25.08 -7.92 4.83
N GLY A 318 23.79 -8.25 4.92
CA GLY A 318 22.78 -7.80 3.97
C GLY A 318 22.57 -6.29 4.01
N LEU A 319 22.55 -5.68 5.20
CA LEU A 319 22.42 -4.24 5.34
C LEU A 319 23.68 -3.49 4.89
N ALA A 320 24.88 -4.02 5.19
CA ALA A 320 26.13 -3.47 4.69
C ALA A 320 26.19 -3.53 3.16
N LEU A 321 25.78 -4.66 2.58
CA LEU A 321 25.75 -4.83 1.12
C LEU A 321 24.70 -3.92 0.44
N LEU A 322 23.50 -3.80 1.00
CA LEU A 322 22.42 -3.00 0.41
C LEU A 322 22.64 -1.50 0.64
N PHE A 323 23.02 -1.10 1.84
CA PHE A 323 23.08 0.30 2.24
C PHE A 323 24.52 0.77 2.53
N ASN A 324 24.91 0.81 3.78
CA ASN A 324 26.24 1.21 4.26
C ASN A 324 26.47 0.64 5.66
N GLU A 325 27.71 0.80 6.17
CA GLU A 325 28.10 0.35 7.50
C GLU A 325 27.29 1.03 8.63
N ALA A 326 26.94 2.30 8.45
CA ALA A 326 26.13 3.03 9.43
C ALA A 326 24.73 2.43 9.59
N THR A 327 24.10 1.93 8.52
CA THR A 327 22.85 1.20 8.61
C THR A 327 23.05 -0.22 9.14
N ALA A 328 24.17 -0.87 8.80
CA ALA A 328 24.51 -2.20 9.28
C ALA A 328 24.76 -2.25 10.80
N SER A 329 25.20 -1.16 11.43
CA SER A 329 25.34 -1.08 12.90
C SER A 329 24.01 -1.25 13.64
N HIS A 330 22.87 -1.08 12.94
CA HIS A 330 21.52 -1.31 13.46
C HIS A 330 20.93 -2.66 12.99
N ALA A 331 21.78 -3.66 12.72
CA ALA A 331 21.35 -4.98 12.29
C ALA A 331 20.39 -5.66 13.29
N ASP A 332 20.48 -5.34 14.57
CA ASP A 332 19.57 -5.86 15.59
C ASP A 332 18.11 -5.47 15.33
N TRP A 333 17.86 -4.30 14.74
CA TRP A 333 16.52 -3.93 14.31
C TRP A 333 16.02 -4.83 13.17
N ALA A 334 16.87 -5.16 12.20
CA ALA A 334 16.52 -6.09 11.14
C ALA A 334 16.29 -7.51 11.67
N LYS A 335 17.09 -7.95 12.66
CA LYS A 335 16.91 -9.23 13.34
C LYS A 335 15.55 -9.29 14.04
N ILE A 336 15.15 -8.25 14.76
CA ILE A 336 13.84 -8.16 15.39
C ILE A 336 12.72 -8.16 14.35
N LEU A 337 12.83 -7.30 13.33
CA LEU A 337 11.81 -7.19 12.29
C LEU A 337 11.71 -8.43 11.40
N SER A 338 12.74 -9.26 11.32
CA SER A 338 12.69 -10.54 10.59
C SER A 338 11.60 -11.48 11.14
N PHE A 339 11.34 -11.44 12.45
CA PHE A 339 10.26 -12.21 13.09
C PHE A 339 8.86 -11.73 12.68
N TRP A 340 8.71 -10.50 12.20
CA TRP A 340 7.45 -9.99 11.67
C TRP A 340 7.03 -10.70 10.37
N LEU A 341 7.99 -11.13 9.53
CA LEU A 341 7.75 -11.71 8.21
C LEU A 341 6.79 -12.92 8.22
N PRO A 342 7.01 -13.99 9.01
CA PRO A 342 6.12 -15.15 9.01
C PRO A 342 4.70 -14.82 9.51
N PHE A 343 4.56 -13.91 10.47
CA PHE A 343 3.24 -13.49 10.95
C PHE A 343 2.50 -12.67 9.91
N ASN A 344 3.19 -11.77 9.21
CA ASN A 344 2.60 -10.98 8.12
C ASN A 344 2.11 -11.87 6.97
N VAL A 345 2.93 -12.84 6.54
CA VAL A 345 2.54 -13.81 5.51
C VAL A 345 1.35 -14.66 5.99
N ALA A 346 1.36 -15.13 7.24
CA ALA A 346 0.25 -15.87 7.83
C ALA A 346 -1.04 -15.04 7.84
N ASN A 347 -0.98 -13.78 8.25
CA ASN A 347 -2.12 -12.86 8.28
C ASN A 347 -2.68 -12.61 6.88
N ALA A 348 -1.81 -12.42 5.87
CA ALA A 348 -2.22 -12.26 4.48
C ALA A 348 -2.93 -13.52 3.94
N MET A 349 -2.39 -14.71 4.23
CA MET A 349 -3.00 -15.98 3.83
C MET A 349 -4.33 -16.23 4.52
N LEU A 350 -4.41 -16.06 5.85
CA LEU A 350 -5.64 -16.22 6.62
C LEU A 350 -6.72 -15.26 6.11
N SER A 351 -6.37 -14.01 5.85
CA SER A 351 -7.28 -13.02 5.32
C SER A 351 -7.81 -13.41 3.93
N ALA A 352 -6.92 -13.74 2.98
CA ALA A 352 -7.29 -14.02 1.60
C ALA A 352 -7.99 -15.39 1.44
N TRP A 353 -7.43 -16.45 2.03
CA TRP A 353 -7.85 -17.81 1.77
C TRP A 353 -8.94 -18.32 2.70
N TRP A 354 -9.01 -17.76 3.90
CA TRP A 354 -10.02 -18.18 4.88
C TRP A 354 -11.18 -17.20 4.97
N TRP A 355 -10.90 -15.97 5.31
CA TRP A 355 -11.96 -14.99 5.58
C TRP A 355 -12.62 -14.46 4.31
N VAL A 356 -11.85 -14.02 3.32
CA VAL A 356 -12.37 -13.48 2.06
C VAL A 356 -12.95 -14.59 1.20
N ALA A 357 -12.24 -15.71 1.03
CA ALA A 357 -12.71 -16.82 0.23
C ALA A 357 -14.02 -17.45 0.75
N SER A 358 -14.27 -17.38 2.07
CA SER A 358 -15.54 -17.85 2.67
C SER A 358 -16.65 -16.81 2.69
N GLY A 359 -16.45 -15.61 2.11
CA GLY A 359 -17.44 -14.53 2.11
C GLY A 359 -17.63 -13.83 3.46
N ARG A 360 -16.70 -14.01 4.41
CA ARG A 360 -16.78 -13.45 5.78
C ARG A 360 -16.01 -12.16 5.96
N GLU A 361 -15.93 -11.32 4.93
CA GLU A 361 -15.15 -10.08 4.91
C GLU A 361 -15.52 -9.10 6.04
N LYS A 362 -16.83 -8.99 6.37
CA LYS A 362 -17.30 -8.13 7.47
C LYS A 362 -16.77 -8.59 8.84
N GLN A 363 -16.63 -9.90 9.03
CA GLN A 363 -16.07 -10.45 10.27
C GLN A 363 -14.57 -10.27 10.34
N LEU A 364 -13.86 -10.36 9.20
CA LEU A 364 -12.45 -10.04 9.09
C LEU A 364 -12.20 -8.59 9.54
N ALA A 365 -12.92 -7.62 8.97
CA ALA A 365 -12.77 -6.20 9.33
C ALA A 365 -12.98 -5.94 10.83
N LYS A 366 -14.00 -6.56 11.45
CA LYS A 366 -14.27 -6.46 12.89
C LYS A 366 -13.14 -6.99 13.78
N ARG A 367 -12.27 -7.86 13.27
CA ARG A 367 -11.15 -8.44 14.01
C ARG A 367 -9.85 -7.73 13.76
N VAL A 368 -9.60 -7.36 12.51
CA VAL A 368 -8.37 -6.66 12.13
C VAL A 368 -8.35 -5.25 12.74
N LEU A 369 -9.48 -4.56 12.81
CA LEU A 369 -9.54 -3.20 13.34
C LEU A 369 -9.08 -3.07 14.80
N PRO A 370 -9.59 -3.85 15.78
CA PRO A 370 -9.09 -3.78 17.16
C PRO A 370 -7.61 -4.12 17.27
N GLY A 371 -7.13 -5.11 16.50
CA GLY A 371 -5.72 -5.49 16.46
C GLY A 371 -4.83 -4.37 15.93
N ALA A 372 -5.25 -3.70 14.86
CA ALA A 372 -4.52 -2.58 14.28
C ALA A 372 -4.51 -1.36 15.22
N VAL A 373 -5.62 -1.07 15.92
CA VAL A 373 -5.68 -0.01 16.95
C VAL A 373 -4.73 -0.37 18.10
N LEU A 374 -4.78 -1.59 18.60
CA LEU A 374 -3.87 -2.06 19.63
C LEU A 374 -2.41 -1.91 19.19
N GLN A 375 -2.09 -2.30 17.98
CA GLN A 375 -0.74 -2.18 17.41
C GLN A 375 -0.27 -0.72 17.41
N ALA A 376 -1.08 0.20 16.90
CA ALA A 376 -0.72 1.62 16.84
C ALA A 376 -0.57 2.23 18.26
N THR A 377 -1.45 1.86 19.21
CA THR A 377 -1.39 2.38 20.58
C THR A 377 -0.21 1.84 21.37
N VAL A 378 0.05 0.53 21.28
CA VAL A 378 1.21 -0.10 21.96
C VAL A 378 2.52 0.41 21.34
N PHE A 379 2.57 0.57 20.01
CA PHE A 379 3.72 1.15 19.34
C PHE A 379 3.95 2.60 19.78
N ALA A 380 2.91 3.44 19.76
CA ALA A 380 3.00 4.83 20.22
C ALA A 380 3.40 4.94 21.70
N TRP A 381 2.92 4.03 22.55
CA TRP A 381 3.36 3.96 23.96
C TRP A 381 4.84 3.58 24.05
N ALA A 382 5.28 2.57 23.30
CA ALA A 382 6.66 2.10 23.31
C ALA A 382 7.65 3.18 22.82
N LEU A 383 7.24 4.06 21.91
CA LEU A 383 8.06 5.20 21.46
C LEU A 383 8.39 6.21 22.56
N ASN A 384 7.57 6.30 23.63
CA ASN A 384 7.89 7.15 24.78
C ASN A 384 8.93 6.52 25.73
N THR A 385 9.33 5.29 25.48
CA THR A 385 10.45 4.66 26.19
C THR A 385 11.77 5.05 25.52
N THR A 386 12.87 5.02 26.27
CA THR A 386 14.20 5.34 25.76
C THR A 386 14.77 4.24 24.83
N HIS A 387 14.07 3.12 24.68
CA HIS A 387 14.54 1.94 23.96
C HIS A 387 13.75 1.73 22.66
N THR A 388 14.32 2.08 21.53
CA THR A 388 13.72 1.86 20.20
C THR A 388 13.37 0.41 19.92
N GLU A 389 14.15 -0.54 20.46
CA GLU A 389 13.92 -1.98 20.30
C GLU A 389 12.58 -2.44 20.91
N LEU A 390 12.13 -1.82 22.00
CA LEU A 390 10.82 -2.11 22.59
C LEU A 390 9.68 -1.79 21.62
N ALA A 391 9.80 -0.72 20.85
CA ALA A 391 8.82 -0.37 19.83
C ALA A 391 8.79 -1.42 18.70
N LEU A 392 9.95 -1.92 18.30
CA LEU A 392 10.05 -2.97 17.28
C LEU A 392 9.45 -4.29 17.77
N TRP A 393 9.75 -4.70 18.99
CA TRP A 393 9.14 -5.88 19.61
C TRP A 393 7.63 -5.71 19.80
N ALA A 394 7.17 -4.51 20.16
CA ALA A 394 5.74 -4.19 20.24
C ALA A 394 5.05 -4.40 18.88
N TRP A 395 5.70 -3.98 17.78
CA TRP A 395 5.19 -4.21 16.43
C TRP A 395 5.07 -5.71 16.11
N VAL A 396 6.13 -6.50 16.34
CA VAL A 396 6.16 -7.94 16.05
C VAL A 396 5.14 -8.70 16.91
N THR A 397 5.05 -8.38 18.20
CA THR A 397 4.11 -9.06 19.12
C THR A 397 2.65 -8.74 18.79
N CYS A 398 2.34 -7.52 18.38
CA CYS A 398 1.00 -7.17 17.91
C CYS A 398 0.62 -7.91 16.62
N GLU A 399 1.55 -8.10 15.67
CA GLU A 399 1.31 -8.89 14.47
C GLU A 399 1.07 -10.37 14.79
N ALA A 400 1.85 -10.93 15.72
CA ALA A 400 1.63 -12.28 16.23
C ALA A 400 0.26 -12.42 16.91
N PHE A 401 -0.14 -11.42 17.72
CA PHE A 401 -1.47 -11.38 18.34
C PHE A 401 -2.58 -11.32 17.28
N MET A 402 -2.40 -10.53 16.22
CA MET A 402 -3.32 -10.50 15.09
C MET A 402 -3.48 -11.88 14.45
N THR A 403 -2.39 -12.60 14.26
CA THR A 403 -2.42 -13.99 13.74
C THR A 403 -3.26 -14.89 14.65
N LEU A 404 -3.08 -14.82 15.96
CA LEU A 404 -3.89 -15.56 16.94
C LEU A 404 -5.36 -15.20 16.87
N MET A 405 -5.70 -13.90 16.74
CA MET A 405 -7.09 -13.45 16.59
C MET A 405 -7.75 -13.95 15.31
N LEU A 406 -7.00 -14.03 14.22
CA LEU A 406 -7.50 -14.55 12.96
C LEU A 406 -7.66 -16.06 12.94
N THR A 407 -6.86 -16.81 13.72
CA THR A 407 -6.94 -18.28 13.84
C THR A 407 -8.01 -18.74 14.81
N HIS A 408 -8.19 -18.07 15.95
CA HIS A 408 -8.99 -18.53 17.11
C HIS A 408 -10.46 -18.83 16.83
N ARG A 409 -11.11 -18.29 15.79
CA ARG A 409 -12.49 -18.62 15.41
C ARG A 409 -12.66 -18.92 13.93
N SER A 410 -11.58 -19.25 13.27
CA SER A 410 -11.61 -19.72 11.89
C SER A 410 -12.21 -21.14 11.79
N GLY A 411 -12.37 -21.85 12.90
CA GLY A 411 -12.68 -23.27 12.91
C GLY A 411 -11.46 -24.17 12.70
N LEU A 412 -10.26 -23.58 12.52
CA LEU A 412 -9.00 -24.33 12.36
C LEU A 412 -8.57 -25.04 13.64
N LEU A 413 -8.96 -24.49 14.82
CA LEU A 413 -8.59 -25.05 16.13
C LEU A 413 -9.75 -25.76 16.84
N SER A 414 -10.97 -25.66 16.34
CA SER A 414 -12.07 -26.44 16.88
C SER A 414 -11.95 -27.87 16.34
N LYS A 415 -11.36 -28.78 17.12
CA LYS A 415 -11.61 -30.21 16.97
C LYS A 415 -13.12 -30.40 16.95
N GLN A 416 -13.65 -30.95 15.88
CA GLN A 416 -15.00 -31.48 15.87
C GLN A 416 -15.11 -32.53 16.99
N HIS A 417 -15.78 -32.17 18.08
CA HIS A 417 -16.41 -33.14 18.93
C HIS A 417 -17.80 -33.39 18.36
N GLY A 418 -18.01 -34.57 17.82
CA GLY A 418 -19.26 -35.07 17.33
C GLY A 418 -19.04 -36.25 16.42
#